data_1605166a6c883460892ace8041db4569
#
_entry.id   1605166a6c883460892ace8041db4569
#
_cell.length_a   1.000
_cell.length_b   1.000
_cell.length_c   1.000
_cell.angle_alpha   90.00
_cell.angle_beta   90.00
_cell.angle_gamma   90.00
#
_symmetry.space_group_name_H-M   'P 1'
#
loop_
_entity.id
_entity.type
_entity.pdbx_description
1 polymer ?
#
loop_
_entity_poly.entity_id
_entity_poly.type
_entity_poly.pdbx_seq_one_letter_code
_entity_poly.pdbx_strand_id
1 'polypeptide(L)'
;MRLLELLNKIFYSEATCVTEFMKLDEDAIQAQNNLFRNGRSLFLGSNRLGSLELLRDVEFEVGIVPYPKFDPNQKEYVSSSHDTTEIGVIPVTCQNFENVCAVLEVLNRET
;
A
#
# COMPACT_ATOMS: atom_id res chain seq x y z
N MET A 1 14.35 -22.47 8.34
CA MET A 1 15.61 -21.91 7.80
C MET A 1 15.31 -20.86 6.74
N ARG A 2 14.59 -21.16 5.68
CA ARG A 2 14.29 -20.23 4.58
C ARG A 2 13.66 -18.88 4.98
N LEU A 3 12.77 -18.85 5.97
CA LEU A 3 12.14 -17.61 6.45
C LEU A 3 13.14 -16.68 7.15
N LEU A 4 14.00 -17.22 8.00
CA LEU A 4 15.04 -16.45 8.71
C LEU A 4 16.08 -15.88 7.74
N GLU A 5 16.45 -16.64 6.71
CA GLU A 5 17.36 -16.18 5.65
C GLU A 5 16.73 -15.04 4.85
N LEU A 6 15.43 -15.14 4.54
CA LEU A 6 14.70 -14.09 3.84
C LEU A 6 14.61 -12.81 4.68
N LEU A 7 14.23 -12.95 5.95
CA LEU A 7 14.16 -11.83 6.88
C LEU A 7 15.51 -11.15 7.06
N ASN A 8 16.57 -11.94 7.22
CA ASN A 8 17.94 -11.43 7.32
C ASN A 8 18.33 -10.64 6.05
N LYS A 9 18.00 -11.16 4.88
CA LYS A 9 18.25 -10.49 3.61
C LYS A 9 17.46 -9.19 3.46
N ILE A 10 16.21 -9.15 3.94
CA ILE A 10 15.37 -7.95 3.87
C ILE A 10 15.84 -6.89 4.87
N PHE A 11 16.13 -7.29 6.13
CA PHE A 11 16.42 -6.32 7.19
C PHE A 11 17.86 -5.87 7.29
N TYR A 12 18.81 -6.68 6.81
CA TYR A 12 20.25 -6.43 6.98
C TYR A 12 21.03 -6.33 5.66
N SER A 13 20.33 -6.26 4.53
CA SER A 13 20.99 -6.01 3.24
C SER A 13 21.28 -4.53 3.06
N GLU A 14 22.44 -4.20 2.52
CA GLU A 14 22.78 -2.82 2.14
C GLU A 14 21.87 -2.24 1.03
N ALA A 15 21.17 -3.12 0.31
CA ALA A 15 20.23 -2.74 -0.75
C ALA A 15 18.83 -2.39 -0.22
N THR A 16 18.57 -2.58 1.08
CA THR A 16 17.29 -2.30 1.69
C THR A 16 17.41 -1.21 2.75
N CYS A 17 16.48 -0.27 2.73
CA CYS A 17 16.31 0.70 3.80
C CYS A 17 15.05 0.31 4.56
N VAL A 18 15.23 -0.20 5.77
CA VAL A 18 14.12 -0.53 6.66
C VAL A 18 14.13 0.49 7.79
N THR A 19 13.07 1.25 7.87
CA THR A 19 12.82 2.07 9.05
C THR A 19 12.50 1.16 10.23
N GLU A 20 12.98 1.50 11.43
CA GLU A 20 12.75 0.69 12.63
C GLU A 20 11.27 0.34 12.78
N PHE A 21 10.96 -0.94 12.66
CA PHE A 21 9.60 -1.50 12.57
C PHE A 21 8.71 -1.17 13.79
N MET A 22 9.28 -0.68 14.88
CA MET A 22 8.61 -0.40 16.14
C MET A 22 8.48 1.09 16.47
N LYS A 23 9.16 1.95 15.77
CA LYS A 23 8.98 3.39 15.89
C LYS A 23 8.20 3.87 14.70
N LEU A 24 6.89 4.01 14.86
CA LEU A 24 6.02 4.78 13.98
C LEU A 24 6.34 6.29 14.17
N ASP A 25 7.60 6.62 14.01
CA ASP A 25 8.04 8.00 13.99
C ASP A 25 7.69 8.59 12.62
N GLU A 26 6.92 9.66 12.63
CA GLU A 26 6.52 10.35 11.40
C GLU A 26 7.76 10.75 10.56
N ASP A 27 8.85 11.11 11.21
CA ASP A 27 10.09 11.46 10.54
C ASP A 27 10.72 10.29 9.78
N ALA A 28 10.64 9.08 10.34
CA ALA A 28 11.15 7.87 9.68
C ALA A 28 10.30 7.48 8.44
N ILE A 29 8.98 7.61 8.53
CA ILE A 29 8.06 7.38 7.41
C ILE A 29 8.30 8.41 6.31
N GLN A 30 8.47 9.67 6.65
CA GLN A 30 8.78 10.74 5.70
C GLN A 30 10.14 10.52 5.02
N ALA A 31 11.16 10.09 5.76
CA ALA A 31 12.47 9.76 5.20
C ALA A 31 12.38 8.63 4.17
N GLN A 32 11.61 7.59 4.44
CA GLN A 32 11.39 6.48 3.52
C GLN A 32 10.65 6.94 2.24
N ASN A 33 9.59 7.72 2.39
CA ASN A 33 8.85 8.28 1.26
C ASN A 33 9.74 9.19 0.41
N ASN A 34 10.58 10.00 1.04
CA ASN A 34 11.51 10.88 0.34
C ASN A 34 12.58 10.13 -0.45
N LEU A 35 13.06 8.98 0.03
CA LEU A 35 13.98 8.14 -0.75
C LEU A 35 13.34 7.68 -2.06
N PHE A 36 12.09 7.25 -2.04
CA PHE A 36 11.37 6.84 -3.24
C PHE A 36 11.08 8.04 -4.14
N ARG A 37 10.55 9.13 -3.62
CA ARG A 37 10.23 10.36 -4.37
C ARG A 37 11.45 10.96 -5.09
N ASN A 38 12.64 10.79 -4.53
CA ASN A 38 13.90 11.23 -5.12
C ASN A 38 14.54 10.20 -6.07
N GLY A 39 13.81 9.14 -6.44
CA GLY A 39 14.31 8.11 -7.35
C GLY A 39 15.44 7.24 -6.79
N ARG A 40 15.65 7.24 -5.46
CA ARG A 40 16.72 6.50 -4.79
C ARG A 40 16.30 5.10 -4.33
N SER A 41 15.03 4.76 -4.48
CA SER A 41 14.48 3.44 -4.18
C SER A 41 13.63 2.97 -5.35
N LEU A 42 13.81 1.70 -5.74
CA LEU A 42 13.04 1.09 -6.83
C LEU A 42 11.63 0.68 -6.39
N PHE A 43 11.48 0.32 -5.12
CA PHE A 43 10.21 -0.10 -4.55
C PHE A 43 9.94 0.66 -3.25
N LEU A 44 8.67 0.97 -3.05
CA LEU A 44 8.14 1.50 -1.81
C LEU A 44 7.08 0.52 -1.29
N GLY A 45 7.34 -0.09 -0.15
CA GLY A 45 6.43 -1.06 0.48
C GLY A 45 5.60 -0.47 1.62
N SER A 46 4.61 -1.22 2.05
CA SER A 46 3.78 -0.91 3.24
C SER A 46 2.99 0.40 3.17
N ASN A 47 2.66 0.88 1.98
CA ASN A 47 1.83 2.05 1.79
C ASN A 47 0.37 1.68 1.47
N ARG A 48 -0.54 2.55 1.88
CA ARG A 48 -1.95 2.50 1.51
C ARG A 48 -2.15 3.17 0.15
N LEU A 49 -3.19 2.80 -0.59
CA LEU A 49 -3.53 3.46 -1.86
C LEU A 49 -3.75 4.97 -1.70
N GLY A 50 -4.33 5.41 -0.57
CA GLY A 50 -4.48 6.84 -0.27
C GLY A 50 -3.17 7.61 -0.16
N SER A 51 -2.05 6.93 0.09
CA SER A 51 -0.72 7.57 0.12
C SER A 51 -0.16 7.88 -1.27
N LEU A 52 -0.82 7.44 -2.35
CA LEU A 52 -0.41 7.76 -3.74
C LEU A 52 -0.46 9.25 -4.03
N GLU A 53 -1.27 10.00 -3.28
CA GLU A 53 -1.30 11.46 -3.38
C GLU A 53 0.06 12.09 -3.15
N LEU A 54 0.88 11.50 -2.28
CA LEU A 54 2.26 11.95 -2.01
C LEU A 54 3.21 11.75 -3.21
N LEU A 55 2.79 11.00 -4.22
CA LEU A 55 3.57 10.65 -5.41
C LEU A 55 3.13 11.43 -6.66
N ARG A 56 2.20 12.39 -6.54
CA ARG A 56 1.72 13.17 -7.69
C ARG A 56 2.80 14.02 -8.36
N ASP A 57 3.76 14.48 -7.57
CA ASP A 57 4.79 15.41 -8.03
C ASP A 57 6.12 14.74 -8.40
N VAL A 58 6.14 13.40 -8.49
CA VAL A 58 7.37 12.70 -8.92
C VAL A 58 7.52 12.79 -10.44
N GLU A 59 8.76 12.95 -10.90
CA GLU A 59 9.09 13.13 -12.33
C GLU A 59 9.19 11.82 -13.13
N PHE A 60 8.83 10.69 -12.53
CA PHE A 60 8.88 9.36 -13.14
C PHE A 60 7.54 8.63 -13.02
N GLU A 61 7.34 7.65 -13.90
CA GLU A 61 6.13 6.82 -13.86
C GLU A 61 6.14 5.87 -12.67
N VAL A 62 5.01 5.81 -11.96
CA VAL A 62 4.81 4.94 -10.80
C VAL A 62 3.80 3.86 -11.13
N GLY A 63 4.18 2.60 -10.91
CA GLY A 63 3.31 1.44 -11.06
C GLY A 63 2.96 0.81 -9.71
N ILE A 64 1.80 0.19 -9.62
CA ILE A 64 1.37 -0.59 -8.46
C ILE A 64 1.52 -2.06 -8.78
N VAL A 65 2.24 -2.77 -7.94
CA VAL A 65 2.46 -4.20 -8.09
C VAL A 65 2.06 -4.94 -6.80
N PRO A 66 1.54 -6.17 -6.90
CA PRO A 66 1.26 -6.97 -5.72
C PRO A 66 2.56 -7.34 -5.00
N TYR A 67 2.46 -7.66 -3.71
CA TYR A 67 3.59 -8.21 -2.98
C TYR A 67 4.11 -9.49 -3.64
N PRO A 68 5.43 -9.72 -3.65
CA PRO A 68 6.02 -10.90 -4.24
C PRO A 68 5.52 -12.17 -3.56
N LYS A 69 5.45 -13.26 -4.30
CA LYS A 69 5.13 -14.56 -3.75
C LYS A 69 6.27 -15.04 -2.84
N PHE A 70 5.90 -15.70 -1.75
CA PHE A 70 6.87 -16.26 -0.81
C PHE A 70 7.74 -17.34 -1.45
N ASP A 71 7.13 -18.19 -2.28
CA ASP A 71 7.84 -19.21 -3.04
C ASP A 71 7.12 -19.53 -4.38
N PRO A 72 7.78 -20.26 -5.28
CA PRO A 72 7.20 -20.63 -6.58
C PRO A 72 5.93 -21.49 -6.51
N ASN A 73 5.69 -22.17 -5.39
CA ASN A 73 4.52 -23.04 -5.22
C ASN A 73 3.26 -22.27 -4.82
N GLN A 74 3.43 -21.04 -4.38
CA GLN A 74 2.29 -20.16 -4.09
C GLN A 74 1.56 -19.84 -5.39
N LYS A 75 0.31 -20.30 -5.51
CA LYS A 75 -0.47 -20.15 -6.75
C LYS A 75 -0.88 -18.72 -7.03
N GLU A 76 -1.27 -18.00 -5.99
CA GLU A 76 -1.86 -16.66 -6.11
C GLU A 76 -1.04 -15.60 -5.38
N TYR A 77 -1.15 -14.37 -5.83
CA TYR A 77 -0.68 -13.22 -5.07
C TYR A 77 -1.65 -12.94 -3.93
N VAL A 78 -1.12 -12.60 -2.76
CA VAL A 78 -1.94 -12.29 -1.58
C VAL A 78 -1.78 -10.81 -1.27
N SER A 79 -2.90 -10.15 -1.10
CA SER A 79 -2.98 -8.77 -0.62
C SER A 79 -3.77 -8.75 0.68
N SER A 80 -3.28 -8.06 1.68
CA SER A 80 -3.99 -7.89 2.95
C SER A 80 -4.70 -6.54 2.98
N SER A 81 -5.94 -6.54 3.45
CA SER A 81 -6.62 -5.32 3.84
C SER A 81 -6.18 -4.91 5.24
N HIS A 82 -6.10 -3.62 5.48
CA HIS A 82 -5.85 -3.12 6.82
C HIS A 82 -7.10 -3.34 7.71
N ASP A 83 -6.90 -3.62 8.98
CA ASP A 83 -7.98 -3.83 9.96
C ASP A 83 -8.83 -2.57 10.19
N THR A 84 -8.29 -1.39 9.89
CA THR A 84 -8.98 -0.09 9.95
C THR A 84 -9.52 0.36 8.58
N THR A 85 -9.73 -0.55 7.63
CA THR A 85 -10.34 -0.21 6.35
C THR A 85 -11.77 0.26 6.55
N GLU A 86 -12.06 1.47 6.13
CA GLU A 86 -13.41 2.03 6.16
C GLU A 86 -14.29 1.34 5.11
N ILE A 87 -15.49 0.97 5.51
CA ILE A 87 -16.50 0.37 4.63
C ILE A 87 -17.76 1.22 4.66
N GLY A 88 -18.29 1.52 3.49
CA GLY A 88 -19.62 2.10 3.35
C GLY A 88 -20.68 1.01 3.41
N VAL A 89 -21.76 1.25 4.16
CA VAL A 89 -22.89 0.33 4.22
C VAL A 89 -24.19 1.05 3.89
N ILE A 90 -25.05 0.39 3.14
CA ILE A 90 -26.41 0.88 2.86
C ILE A 90 -27.38 0.04 3.68
N PRO A 91 -28.21 0.64 4.54
CA PRO A 91 -29.20 -0.11 5.33
C PRO A 91 -30.19 -0.84 4.42
N VAL A 92 -30.61 -2.05 4.80
CA VAL A 92 -31.62 -2.82 4.06
C VAL A 92 -32.98 -2.14 4.01
N THR A 93 -33.22 -1.17 4.90
CA THR A 93 -34.42 -0.35 4.94
C THR A 93 -34.40 0.84 3.98
N CYS A 94 -33.33 1.01 3.20
CA CYS A 94 -33.22 2.10 2.24
C CYS A 94 -34.25 1.93 1.13
N GLN A 95 -35.18 2.92 1.01
CA GLN A 95 -36.21 2.90 0.00
C GLN A 95 -35.74 3.34 -1.39
N ASN A 96 -34.64 4.09 -1.46
CA ASN A 96 -34.09 4.64 -2.71
C ASN A 96 -32.73 4.04 -3.03
N PHE A 97 -32.60 2.72 -2.91
CA PHE A 97 -31.33 2.01 -3.07
C PHE A 97 -30.61 2.32 -4.39
N GLU A 98 -31.36 2.33 -5.52
CA GLU A 98 -30.77 2.62 -6.84
C GLU A 98 -30.17 4.03 -6.92
N ASN A 99 -30.86 5.03 -6.35
CA ASN A 99 -30.34 6.39 -6.34
C ASN A 99 -29.08 6.53 -5.46
N VAL A 100 -29.07 5.83 -4.31
CA VAL A 100 -27.88 5.81 -3.45
C VAL A 100 -26.70 5.15 -4.16
N CYS A 101 -26.92 4.04 -4.84
CA CYS A 101 -25.88 3.37 -5.63
C CYS A 101 -25.36 4.27 -6.76
N ALA A 102 -26.26 4.97 -7.46
CA ALA A 102 -25.86 5.91 -8.52
C ALA A 102 -24.99 7.06 -7.98
N VAL A 103 -25.34 7.62 -6.84
CA VAL A 103 -24.54 8.67 -6.18
C VAL A 103 -23.15 8.13 -5.78
N LEU A 104 -23.10 6.93 -5.17
CA LEU A 104 -21.84 6.32 -4.79
C LEU A 104 -20.96 6.02 -6.00
N GLU A 105 -21.55 5.59 -7.11
CA GLU A 105 -20.81 5.34 -8.35
C GLU A 105 -20.22 6.63 -8.91
N VAL A 106 -20.96 7.74 -8.92
CA VAL A 106 -20.46 9.05 -9.34
C VAL A 106 -19.31 9.50 -8.45
N LEU A 107 -19.47 9.44 -7.13
CA LEU A 107 -18.42 9.81 -6.18
C LEU A 107 -17.14 8.98 -6.38
N ASN A 108 -17.28 7.70 -6.69
CA ASN A 108 -16.12 6.81 -6.92
C ASN A 108 -15.42 7.05 -8.27
N ARG A 109 -16.08 7.69 -9.23
CA ARG A 109 -15.49 8.06 -10.52
C ARG A 109 -14.73 9.38 -10.47
N GLU A 110 -15.10 10.27 -9.56
CA GLU A 110 -14.52 11.62 -9.43
C GLU A 110 -13.29 11.64 -8.48
N THR A 111 -13.01 10.55 -7.77
CA THR A 111 -11.84 10.39 -6.91
C THR A 111 -10.73 9.64 -7.62
#